data_5917f3ce6d85e297697f925c361fcd07
#
_entry.id   5917f3ce6d85e297697f925c361fcd07
#
_cell.length_a   1.000
_cell.length_b   1.000
_cell.length_c   1.000
_cell.angle_alpha   90.00
_cell.angle_beta   90.00
_cell.angle_gamma   90.00
#
_symmetry.space_group_name_H-M   'P 1'
#
loop_
_entity.id
_entity.type
_entity.pdbx_description
1 polymer ?
#
loop_
_entity_poly.entity_id
_entity_poly.type
_entity_poly.pdbx_seq_one_letter_code
_entity_poly.pdbx_strand_id
1 'polypeptide(L)'
;PASQQLRTLVLAALQRDPLFFSAALPHKIFNPLFHRYSGATNTYGDHVDGAVLHSKTPDQWVRTDLSCTVFFSRPDEYDGGELRIHDTYGDQRVKLPAGDAVLYPGTSVHEVRPVTRGARIASFFWIESMVRSGEQRALLFEMDMALLALRQQHGESAAATRLTGVYHNLLRQWSST
;
A
#
# COMPACT_ATOMS: atom_id res chain seq x y z
N PRO A 1 6.59 -23.59 1.61
CA PRO A 1 6.00 -24.05 0.36
C PRO A 1 4.87 -23.12 -0.11
N ALA A 2 3.60 -23.32 0.27
CA ALA A 2 2.48 -22.53 -0.28
C ALA A 2 2.57 -21.02 0.06
N SER A 3 2.86 -20.66 1.31
CA SER A 3 2.99 -19.25 1.72
C SER A 3 4.12 -18.52 0.99
N GLN A 4 5.21 -19.21 0.66
CA GLN A 4 6.31 -18.62 -0.08
C GLN A 4 5.93 -18.36 -1.54
N GLN A 5 5.21 -19.28 -2.17
CA GLN A 5 4.69 -19.10 -3.53
C GLN A 5 3.72 -17.92 -3.60
N LEU A 6 2.80 -17.81 -2.63
CA LEU A 6 1.88 -16.68 -2.54
C LEU A 6 2.61 -15.34 -2.34
N ARG A 7 3.63 -15.29 -1.49
CA ARG A 7 4.48 -14.09 -1.34
C ARG A 7 5.12 -13.68 -2.66
N THR A 8 5.71 -14.64 -3.37
CA THR A 8 6.33 -14.38 -4.68
C THR A 8 5.31 -13.83 -5.67
N LEU A 9 4.10 -14.37 -5.72
CA LEU A 9 3.05 -13.90 -6.60
C LEU A 9 2.60 -12.46 -6.26
N VAL A 10 2.38 -12.16 -4.97
CA VAL A 10 2.04 -10.80 -4.53
C VAL A 10 3.14 -9.82 -4.91
N LEU A 11 4.39 -10.11 -4.55
CA LEU A 11 5.52 -9.22 -4.87
C LEU A 11 5.70 -9.03 -6.38
N ALA A 12 5.56 -10.08 -7.17
CA ALA A 12 5.65 -9.99 -8.62
C ALA A 12 4.51 -9.17 -9.25
N ALA A 13 3.30 -9.22 -8.68
CA ALA A 13 2.19 -8.37 -9.11
C ALA A 13 2.46 -6.90 -8.83
N LEU A 14 2.90 -6.58 -7.60
CA LEU A 14 3.25 -5.21 -7.20
C LEU A 14 4.39 -4.61 -8.03
N GLN A 15 5.42 -5.40 -8.34
CA GLN A 15 6.56 -4.95 -9.16
C GLN A 15 6.17 -4.59 -10.59
N ARG A 16 5.06 -5.12 -11.11
CA ARG A 16 4.55 -4.84 -12.47
C ARG A 16 3.54 -3.71 -12.50
N ASP A 17 3.11 -3.22 -11.36
CA ASP A 17 2.09 -2.17 -11.26
C ASP A 17 2.76 -0.79 -11.15
N PRO A 18 2.71 0.04 -12.22
CA PRO A 18 3.30 1.35 -12.20
C PRO A 18 2.60 2.31 -11.24
N LEU A 19 1.29 2.12 -10.98
CA LEU A 19 0.54 2.93 -10.02
C LEU A 19 1.03 2.67 -8.60
N PHE A 20 1.23 1.39 -8.24
CA PHE A 20 1.83 1.02 -6.96
C PHE A 20 3.22 1.62 -6.80
N PHE A 21 4.06 1.54 -7.84
CA PHE A 21 5.40 2.12 -7.79
C PHE A 21 5.36 3.62 -7.54
N SER A 22 4.54 4.35 -8.30
CA SER A 22 4.40 5.81 -8.17
C SER A 22 3.89 6.22 -6.78
N ALA A 23 2.88 5.51 -6.26
CA ALA A 23 2.26 5.83 -4.97
C ALA A 23 3.16 5.50 -3.77
N ALA A 24 3.87 4.37 -3.81
CA ALA A 24 4.65 3.87 -2.69
C ALA A 24 6.13 4.26 -2.73
N LEU A 25 6.72 4.46 -3.92
CA LEU A 25 8.16 4.64 -4.14
C LEU A 25 8.97 3.64 -3.28
N PRO A 26 8.78 2.32 -3.47
CA PRO A 26 9.25 1.31 -2.53
C PRO A 26 10.77 1.18 -2.57
N HIS A 27 11.44 1.31 -1.41
CA HIS A 27 12.83 0.95 -1.19
C HIS A 27 12.94 -0.49 -0.70
N LYS A 28 12.18 -0.82 0.36
CA LYS A 28 12.08 -2.18 0.90
C LYS A 28 10.63 -2.55 1.12
N ILE A 29 10.30 -3.81 0.89
CA ILE A 29 8.99 -4.37 1.19
C ILE A 29 9.18 -5.48 2.21
N PHE A 30 8.48 -5.41 3.33
CA PHE A 30 8.40 -6.49 4.29
C PHE A 30 7.65 -7.68 3.67
N ASN A 31 8.06 -8.90 3.98
CA ASN A 31 7.44 -10.10 3.42
C ASN A 31 5.92 -10.12 3.66
N PRO A 32 5.10 -10.26 2.61
CA PRO A 32 3.66 -10.36 2.75
C PRO A 32 3.23 -11.43 3.75
N LEU A 33 2.38 -11.05 4.69
CA LEU A 33 1.72 -11.92 5.65
C LEU A 33 0.30 -12.18 5.17
N PHE A 34 -0.28 -13.31 5.57
CA PHE A 34 -1.62 -13.69 5.15
C PHE A 34 -2.46 -13.98 6.37
N HIS A 35 -3.68 -13.45 6.39
CA HIS A 35 -4.63 -13.70 7.46
C HIS A 35 -6.02 -14.03 6.90
N ARG A 36 -6.70 -14.92 7.62
CA ARG A 36 -8.10 -15.28 7.41
C ARG A 36 -8.89 -14.90 8.64
N TYR A 37 -9.78 -13.92 8.50
CA TYR A 37 -10.70 -13.48 9.55
C TYR A 37 -12.02 -14.23 9.43
N SER A 38 -12.39 -15.03 10.44
CA SER A 38 -13.65 -15.78 10.48
C SER A 38 -13.82 -16.43 11.86
N GLY A 39 -15.06 -16.75 12.25
CA GLY A 39 -15.35 -17.46 13.50
C GLY A 39 -14.78 -16.74 14.73
N ALA A 40 -13.98 -17.43 15.54
CA ALA A 40 -13.41 -16.91 16.78
C ALA A 40 -12.26 -15.88 16.55
N THR A 41 -11.63 -15.87 15.35
CA THR A 41 -10.56 -14.93 14.97
C THR A 41 -11.07 -13.99 13.89
N ASN A 42 -12.18 -13.33 14.14
CA ASN A 42 -12.93 -12.59 13.14
C ASN A 42 -12.64 -11.10 13.10
N THR A 43 -11.76 -10.58 13.94
CA THR A 43 -11.46 -9.15 14.08
C THR A 43 -10.00 -8.92 14.44
N TYR A 44 -9.53 -7.69 14.26
CA TYR A 44 -8.27 -7.18 14.80
C TYR A 44 -8.51 -5.73 15.23
N GLY A 45 -8.42 -5.47 16.51
CA GLY A 45 -8.81 -4.18 17.10
C GLY A 45 -7.88 -3.03 16.74
N ASP A 46 -8.25 -1.83 17.19
CA ASP A 46 -7.48 -0.59 16.96
C ASP A 46 -6.03 -0.74 17.39
N HIS A 47 -5.14 -0.43 16.47
CA HIS A 47 -3.68 -0.45 16.71
C HIS A 47 -2.95 0.46 15.71
N VAL A 48 -1.70 0.73 16.00
CA VAL A 48 -0.72 1.32 15.10
C VAL A 48 0.36 0.28 14.85
N ASP A 49 0.81 0.18 13.62
CA ASP A 49 1.88 -0.75 13.25
C ASP A 49 3.21 -0.40 13.92
N GLY A 50 4.05 -1.41 14.18
CA GLY A 50 5.39 -1.18 14.70
C GLY A 50 6.23 -0.36 13.73
N ALA A 51 6.90 0.70 14.21
CA ALA A 51 7.61 1.67 13.37
C ALA A 51 8.74 1.08 12.53
N VAL A 52 9.41 0.04 13.02
CA VAL A 52 10.51 -0.65 12.34
C VAL A 52 10.39 -2.13 12.63
N LEU A 53 10.41 -2.94 11.59
CA LEU A 53 10.26 -4.38 11.67
C LEU A 53 11.49 -5.10 11.11
N HIS A 54 11.88 -6.20 11.73
CA HIS A 54 12.98 -7.03 11.28
C HIS A 54 12.46 -8.23 10.46
N SER A 55 12.87 -8.32 9.21
CA SER A 55 12.67 -9.51 8.37
C SER A 55 13.86 -10.42 8.48
N LYS A 56 13.62 -11.72 8.72
CA LYS A 56 14.69 -12.71 8.78
C LYS A 56 15.13 -13.21 7.40
N THR A 57 14.30 -13.06 6.39
CA THR A 57 14.61 -13.54 5.02
C THR A 57 13.92 -12.62 4.00
N PRO A 58 14.64 -11.71 3.35
CA PRO A 58 16.06 -11.36 3.60
C PRO A 58 16.26 -10.78 5.01
N ASP A 59 17.46 -10.90 5.55
CA ASP A 59 17.83 -10.32 6.84
C ASP A 59 17.96 -8.79 6.68
N GLN A 60 16.91 -8.07 7.07
CA GLN A 60 16.85 -6.63 6.91
C GLN A 60 15.86 -5.98 7.87
N TRP A 61 16.16 -4.73 8.23
CA TRP A 61 15.21 -3.86 8.90
C TRP A 61 14.39 -3.10 7.86
N VAL A 62 13.09 -2.98 8.10
CA VAL A 62 12.14 -2.27 7.24
C VAL A 62 11.39 -1.25 8.08
N ARG A 63 11.51 0.03 7.75
CA ARG A 63 10.70 1.10 8.34
C ARG A 63 9.30 1.05 7.71
N THR A 64 8.28 1.19 8.53
CA THR A 64 6.89 1.05 8.11
C THR A 64 6.29 2.41 7.73
N ASP A 65 6.79 3.01 6.66
CA ASP A 65 6.28 4.30 6.18
C ASP A 65 4.84 4.17 5.65
N LEU A 66 4.56 3.04 4.99
CA LEU A 66 3.27 2.69 4.45
C LEU A 66 2.88 1.27 4.88
N SER A 67 1.60 1.09 5.15
CA SER A 67 0.95 -0.21 5.27
C SER A 67 0.18 -0.51 3.99
N CYS A 68 0.20 -1.77 3.56
CA CYS A 68 -0.53 -2.24 2.39
C CYS A 68 -1.40 -3.43 2.76
N THR A 69 -2.65 -3.42 2.31
CA THR A 69 -3.54 -4.59 2.39
C THR A 69 -4.03 -4.97 0.99
N VAL A 70 -3.77 -6.21 0.58
CA VAL A 70 -4.30 -6.82 -0.66
C VAL A 70 -5.46 -7.73 -0.30
N PHE A 71 -6.61 -7.55 -0.94
CA PHE A 71 -7.82 -8.33 -0.68
C PHE A 71 -7.84 -9.58 -1.56
N PHE A 72 -8.22 -10.73 -0.98
CA PHE A 72 -8.38 -12.00 -1.72
C PHE A 72 -9.79 -12.57 -1.66
N SER A 73 -10.63 -12.09 -0.74
CA SER A 73 -12.06 -12.39 -0.74
C SER A 73 -12.83 -11.30 -1.45
N ARG A 74 -13.83 -11.68 -2.25
CA ARG A 74 -14.75 -10.70 -2.84
C ARG A 74 -15.64 -10.09 -1.75
N PRO A 75 -16.09 -8.83 -1.90
CA PRO A 75 -16.91 -8.15 -0.90
C PRO A 75 -18.22 -8.87 -0.56
N ASP A 76 -18.78 -9.65 -1.49
CA ASP A 76 -20.03 -10.42 -1.33
C ASP A 76 -19.84 -11.77 -0.62
N GLU A 77 -18.61 -12.23 -0.44
CA GLU A 77 -18.29 -13.50 0.24
C GLU A 77 -18.34 -13.42 1.77
N TYR A 78 -18.34 -12.19 2.33
CA TYR A 78 -18.35 -12.00 3.78
C TYR A 78 -19.08 -10.72 4.19
N ASP A 79 -19.61 -10.69 5.42
CA ASP A 79 -20.24 -9.51 6.03
C ASP A 79 -19.35 -8.95 7.13
N GLY A 80 -19.33 -7.62 7.27
CA GLY A 80 -18.37 -6.92 8.12
C GLY A 80 -16.95 -6.98 7.53
N GLY A 81 -15.95 -7.00 8.39
CA GLY A 81 -14.54 -7.19 8.00
C GLY A 81 -13.94 -6.01 7.22
N GLU A 82 -14.56 -4.83 7.26
CA GLU A 82 -13.96 -3.62 6.68
C GLU A 82 -12.63 -3.32 7.39
N LEU A 83 -11.62 -2.92 6.64
CA LEU A 83 -10.48 -2.22 7.17
C LEU A 83 -10.91 -0.79 7.47
N ARG A 84 -10.93 -0.41 8.75
CA ARG A 84 -11.21 0.96 9.18
C ARG A 84 -9.90 1.66 9.50
N ILE A 85 -9.68 2.79 8.90
CA ILE A 85 -8.49 3.64 9.09
C ILE A 85 -8.97 4.97 9.65
N HIS A 86 -8.46 5.34 10.81
CA HIS A 86 -8.78 6.63 11.42
C HIS A 86 -7.99 7.74 10.74
N ASP A 87 -8.69 8.77 10.30
CA ASP A 87 -8.12 9.93 9.64
C ASP A 87 -8.60 11.21 10.34
N THR A 88 -7.92 12.32 10.09
CA THR A 88 -8.22 13.65 10.67
C THR A 88 -9.65 14.09 10.39
N TYR A 89 -10.21 13.73 9.23
CA TYR A 89 -11.54 14.13 8.78
C TYR A 89 -12.59 13.02 8.89
N GLY A 90 -12.30 11.98 9.66
CA GLY A 90 -13.20 10.85 9.91
C GLY A 90 -12.64 9.52 9.41
N ASP A 91 -13.34 8.46 9.73
CA ASP A 91 -12.88 7.10 9.42
C ASP A 91 -13.07 6.74 7.96
N GLN A 92 -12.03 6.19 7.35
CA GLN A 92 -12.10 5.56 6.04
C GLN A 92 -12.44 4.07 6.23
N ARG A 93 -13.48 3.59 5.55
CA ARG A 93 -13.87 2.16 5.55
C ARG A 93 -13.56 1.55 4.20
N VAL A 94 -12.70 0.55 4.20
CA VAL A 94 -12.17 -0.05 2.98
C VAL A 94 -12.55 -1.52 2.91
N LYS A 95 -13.23 -1.90 1.82
CA LYS A 95 -13.61 -3.26 1.48
C LYS A 95 -13.61 -3.38 -0.05
N LEU A 96 -12.48 -3.81 -0.60
CA LEU A 96 -12.22 -3.81 -2.03
C LEU A 96 -12.47 -5.19 -2.66
N PRO A 97 -12.65 -5.25 -3.99
CA PRO A 97 -12.67 -6.50 -4.75
C PRO A 97 -11.41 -7.35 -4.53
N ALA A 98 -11.53 -8.65 -4.77
CA ALA A 98 -10.38 -9.55 -4.74
C ALA A 98 -9.36 -9.16 -5.84
N GLY A 99 -8.10 -9.04 -5.45
CA GLY A 99 -7.01 -8.57 -6.31
C GLY A 99 -6.66 -7.10 -6.11
N ASP A 100 -7.56 -6.30 -5.55
CA ASP A 100 -7.29 -4.89 -5.28
C ASP A 100 -6.50 -4.71 -3.97
N ALA A 101 -5.78 -3.59 -3.88
CA ALA A 101 -4.99 -3.22 -2.73
C ALA A 101 -5.29 -1.80 -2.26
N VAL A 102 -5.06 -1.55 -0.96
CA VAL A 102 -5.06 -0.21 -0.38
C VAL A 102 -3.72 0.07 0.26
N LEU A 103 -3.19 1.28 0.01
CA LEU A 103 -2.03 1.85 0.68
C LEU A 103 -2.49 2.92 1.65
N TYR A 104 -1.94 2.91 2.86
CA TYR A 104 -2.22 3.94 3.86
C TYR A 104 -0.98 4.19 4.72
N PRO A 105 -0.88 5.37 5.38
CA PRO A 105 0.27 5.68 6.22
C PRO A 105 0.43 4.66 7.36
N GLY A 106 1.62 4.13 7.59
CA GLY A 106 1.91 3.23 8.71
C GLY A 106 1.74 3.88 10.10
N THR A 107 1.57 5.20 10.13
CA THR A 107 1.27 5.98 11.35
C THR A 107 -0.21 6.01 11.71
N SER A 108 -1.10 5.53 10.84
CA SER A 108 -2.55 5.57 11.04
C SER A 108 -2.99 4.53 12.06
N VAL A 109 -3.86 4.93 13.00
CA VAL A 109 -4.63 3.97 13.81
C VAL A 109 -5.61 3.27 12.89
N HIS A 110 -5.68 1.95 12.94
CA HIS A 110 -6.58 1.17 12.09
C HIS A 110 -7.01 -0.13 12.77
N GLU A 111 -8.10 -0.69 12.26
CA GLU A 111 -8.65 -1.96 12.73
C GLU A 111 -9.24 -2.78 11.58
N VAL A 112 -9.39 -4.08 11.79
CA VAL A 112 -10.27 -4.93 10.97
C VAL A 112 -11.54 -5.19 11.78
N ARG A 113 -12.68 -4.69 11.28
CA ARG A 113 -13.99 -4.86 11.91
C ARG A 113 -14.39 -6.35 11.96
N PRO A 114 -15.23 -6.76 12.92
CA PRO A 114 -15.68 -8.14 13.01
C PRO A 114 -16.27 -8.65 11.71
N VAL A 115 -15.82 -9.82 11.25
CA VAL A 115 -16.47 -10.59 10.17
C VAL A 115 -17.62 -11.40 10.79
N THR A 116 -18.85 -11.10 10.41
CA THR A 116 -20.05 -11.70 11.00
C THR A 116 -20.59 -12.88 10.19
N ARG A 117 -20.24 -12.97 8.90
CA ARG A 117 -20.54 -14.10 8.00
C ARG A 117 -19.36 -14.32 7.04
N GLY A 118 -19.12 -15.56 6.65
CA GLY A 118 -18.11 -15.91 5.67
C GLY A 118 -16.68 -15.81 6.20
N ALA A 119 -15.75 -15.44 5.31
CA ALA A 119 -14.34 -15.27 5.66
C ALA A 119 -13.68 -14.16 4.82
N ARG A 120 -12.99 -13.23 5.49
CA ARG A 120 -12.11 -12.26 4.86
C ARG A 120 -10.71 -12.83 4.80
N ILE A 121 -10.17 -13.00 3.59
CA ILE A 121 -8.79 -13.38 3.35
C ILE A 121 -8.06 -12.17 2.77
N ALA A 122 -6.93 -11.82 3.37
CA ALA A 122 -6.11 -10.70 2.92
C ALA A 122 -4.62 -10.99 3.13
N SER A 123 -3.80 -10.35 2.32
CA SER A 123 -2.37 -10.18 2.59
C SER A 123 -2.12 -8.77 3.08
N PHE A 124 -1.22 -8.63 4.05
CA PHE A 124 -0.78 -7.33 4.54
C PHE A 124 0.73 -7.32 4.73
N PHE A 125 1.32 -6.16 4.53
CA PHE A 125 2.76 -5.95 4.63
C PHE A 125 3.07 -4.46 4.72
N TRP A 126 4.32 -4.15 5.00
CA TRP A 126 4.80 -2.78 5.18
C TRP A 126 5.86 -2.44 4.14
N ILE A 127 5.94 -1.15 3.85
CA ILE A 127 6.84 -0.61 2.84
C ILE A 127 7.66 0.51 3.46
N GLU A 128 8.98 0.35 3.39
CA GLU A 128 9.90 1.45 3.55
C GLU A 128 10.00 2.16 2.21
N SER A 129 9.57 3.41 2.17
CA SER A 129 9.62 4.21 0.96
C SER A 129 11.01 4.84 0.76
N MET A 130 11.44 5.02 -0.49
CA MET A 130 12.60 5.85 -0.84
C MET A 130 12.42 7.30 -0.39
N VAL A 131 11.17 7.79 -0.34
CA VAL A 131 10.83 9.13 0.17
C VAL A 131 10.13 8.99 1.51
N ARG A 132 10.83 9.33 2.58
CA ARG A 132 10.35 9.14 3.96
C ARG A 132 9.11 9.98 4.28
N SER A 133 9.07 11.25 3.86
CA SER A 133 7.94 12.14 4.13
C SER A 133 6.70 11.73 3.33
N GLY A 134 5.58 11.52 4.02
CA GLY A 134 4.29 11.25 3.41
C GLY A 134 3.80 12.41 2.54
N GLU A 135 4.04 13.64 2.97
CA GLU A 135 3.68 14.86 2.23
C GLU A 135 4.46 14.95 0.91
N GLN A 136 5.77 14.70 0.94
CA GLN A 136 6.59 14.71 -0.28
C GLN A 136 6.18 13.59 -1.25
N ARG A 137 5.84 12.39 -0.73
CA ARG A 137 5.31 11.31 -1.57
C ARG A 137 3.99 11.69 -2.22
N ALA A 138 3.08 12.32 -1.47
CA ALA A 138 1.81 12.77 -2.01
C ALA A 138 2.01 13.79 -3.15
N LEU A 139 2.91 14.76 -2.97
CA LEU A 139 3.24 15.74 -4.02
C LEU A 139 3.83 15.08 -5.27
N LEU A 140 4.71 14.11 -5.11
CA LEU A 140 5.29 13.36 -6.24
C LEU A 140 4.20 12.55 -6.95
N PHE A 141 3.35 11.86 -6.22
CA PHE A 141 2.26 11.07 -6.79
C PHE A 141 1.28 11.94 -7.59
N GLU A 142 0.83 13.05 -7.00
CA GLU A 142 -0.06 14.01 -7.69
C GLU A 142 0.58 14.55 -8.98
N MET A 143 1.87 14.89 -8.93
CA MET A 143 2.58 15.38 -10.10
C MET A 143 2.71 14.31 -11.18
N ASP A 144 2.98 13.06 -10.82
CA ASP A 144 3.09 11.95 -11.76
C ASP A 144 1.72 11.66 -12.43
N MET A 145 0.65 11.64 -11.65
CA MET A 145 -0.72 11.46 -12.17
C MET A 145 -1.14 12.61 -13.08
N ALA A 146 -0.81 13.85 -12.73
CA ALA A 146 -1.08 15.02 -13.57
C ALA A 146 -0.29 14.98 -14.90
N LEU A 147 0.99 14.55 -14.86
CA LEU A 147 1.80 14.36 -16.05
C LEU A 147 1.24 13.27 -16.96
N LEU A 148 0.79 12.15 -16.37
CA LEU A 148 0.15 11.07 -17.11
C LEU A 148 -1.12 11.57 -17.83
N ALA A 149 -1.99 12.27 -17.11
CA ALA A 149 -3.21 12.85 -17.67
C ALA A 149 -2.93 13.87 -18.77
N LEU A 150 -1.92 14.74 -18.56
CA LEU A 150 -1.50 15.73 -19.55
C LEU A 150 -1.06 15.06 -20.87
N ARG A 151 -0.25 13.99 -20.76
CA ARG A 151 0.21 13.22 -21.93
C ARG A 151 -0.92 12.49 -22.65
N GLN A 152 -1.86 11.94 -21.89
CA GLN A 152 -3.04 11.26 -22.49
C GLN A 152 -3.92 12.25 -23.25
N GLN A 153 -4.07 13.48 -22.78
CA GLN A 153 -4.92 14.49 -23.41
C GLN A 153 -4.26 15.22 -24.57
N HIS A 154 -2.97 15.52 -24.47
CA HIS A 154 -2.26 16.44 -25.37
C HIS A 154 -1.02 15.83 -26.05
N GLY A 155 -0.71 14.59 -25.77
CA GLY A 155 0.52 13.97 -26.26
C GLY A 155 1.78 14.49 -25.59
N GLU A 156 2.95 14.15 -26.13
CA GLU A 156 4.22 14.63 -25.63
C GLU A 156 4.46 16.10 -26.05
N SER A 157 4.98 16.90 -25.13
CA SER A 157 5.26 18.31 -25.35
C SER A 157 6.51 18.76 -24.60
N ALA A 158 7.11 19.89 -25.02
CA ALA A 158 8.25 20.48 -24.32
C ALA A 158 7.92 20.84 -22.85
N ALA A 159 6.67 21.20 -22.57
CA ALA A 159 6.19 21.47 -21.22
C ALA A 159 6.14 20.17 -20.38
N ALA A 160 5.56 19.10 -20.93
CA ALA A 160 5.52 17.80 -20.27
C ALA A 160 6.94 17.26 -19.96
N THR A 161 7.86 17.39 -20.91
CA THR A 161 9.28 17.01 -20.71
C THR A 161 9.92 17.80 -19.58
N ARG A 162 9.73 19.13 -19.53
CA ARG A 162 10.27 19.99 -18.45
C ARG A 162 9.69 19.61 -17.08
N LEU A 163 8.37 19.41 -16.98
CA LEU A 163 7.71 19.00 -15.74
C LEU A 163 8.18 17.61 -15.27
N THR A 164 8.42 16.68 -16.19
CA THR A 164 9.05 15.38 -15.88
C THR A 164 10.46 15.58 -15.31
N GLY A 165 11.22 16.52 -15.85
CA GLY A 165 12.52 16.89 -15.30
C GLY A 165 12.42 17.42 -13.85
N VAL A 166 11.41 18.25 -13.57
CA VAL A 166 11.14 18.73 -12.20
C VAL A 166 10.80 17.56 -11.28
N TYR A 167 9.88 16.68 -11.68
CA TYR A 167 9.53 15.47 -10.94
C TYR A 167 10.76 14.65 -10.55
N HIS A 168 11.59 14.29 -11.53
CA HIS A 168 12.78 13.49 -11.27
C HIS A 168 13.83 14.22 -10.40
N ASN A 169 13.94 15.55 -10.49
CA ASN A 169 14.84 16.31 -9.65
C ASN A 169 14.34 16.38 -8.20
N LEU A 170 13.05 16.54 -7.98
CA LEU A 170 12.45 16.46 -6.64
C LEU A 170 12.64 15.05 -6.05
N LEU A 171 12.39 14.01 -6.83
CA LEU A 171 12.62 12.64 -6.40
C LEU A 171 14.09 12.41 -6.01
N ARG A 172 15.07 12.89 -6.78
CA ARG A 172 16.50 12.80 -6.41
C ARG A 172 16.82 13.53 -5.11
N GLN A 173 16.20 14.69 -4.87
CA GLN A 173 16.45 15.47 -3.65
C GLN A 173 15.85 14.81 -2.40
N TRP A 174 14.71 14.14 -2.56
CA TRP A 174 13.94 13.62 -1.42
C TRP A 174 14.15 12.13 -1.18
N SER A 175 14.71 11.40 -2.14
CA SER A 175 14.96 9.97 -1.98
C SER A 175 16.21 9.70 -1.13
N SER A 176 16.10 8.66 -0.32
CA SER A 176 17.21 7.97 0.34
C SER A 176 17.18 6.49 -0.09
N THR A 177 18.26 6.03 -0.71
CA THR A 177 18.43 4.67 -1.24
C THR A 177 19.60 3.97 -0.58
#